data_3ed082f14869c0e2d2824b0d1168ad44
#
_entry.id   3ed082f14869c0e2d2824b0d1168ad44
#
_cell.length_a   1.000
_cell.length_b   1.000
_cell.length_c   1.000
_cell.angle_alpha   90.00
_cell.angle_beta   90.00
_cell.angle_gamma   90.00
#
_symmetry.space_group_name_H-M   'P 1'
#
loop_
_entity.id
_entity.type
_entity.pdbx_description
1 polymer ?
#
loop_
_entity_poly.entity_id
_entity_poly.type
_entity_poly.pdbx_seq_one_letter_code
_entity_poly.pdbx_strand_id
1 'polypeptide(L)'
;VPLYARGGVVGASFTRSTVVGDFGALKSTGAGQTMGINYSHYLAPEGGYRSYITIGLDDKRFDITEIAGVPIPGQQVRRSRPVSVEYSARVETDTSTWGYSTSLAANLVSGGGNNLSAYRSEDARIGTAAFRVLRANANYIGSLSGGWLWSAKGQLQYSPDALISGEQFGLGGASSIRG
;
A
#
# COMPACT_ATOMS: atom_id res chain seq x y z
N VAL A 1 -15.51 -2.09 -13.23
CA VAL A 1 -16.46 -1.87 -14.34
C VAL A 1 -15.85 -0.82 -15.27
N PRO A 2 -15.62 -1.13 -16.56
CA PRO A 2 -15.10 -0.16 -17.51
C PRO A 2 -16.17 0.88 -17.88
N LEU A 3 -15.75 2.14 -17.94
CA LEU A 3 -16.56 3.28 -18.37
C LEU A 3 -16.03 3.77 -19.73
N TYR A 4 -16.30 3.01 -20.79
CA TYR A 4 -15.73 3.24 -22.13
C TYR A 4 -15.92 4.66 -22.65
N ALA A 5 -17.09 5.26 -22.41
CA ALA A 5 -17.38 6.62 -22.86
C ALA A 5 -16.55 7.72 -22.16
N ARG A 6 -15.86 7.38 -21.07
CA ARG A 6 -15.08 8.32 -20.25
C ARG A 6 -13.62 7.92 -20.11
N GLY A 7 -13.16 6.88 -20.79
CA GLY A 7 -11.77 6.40 -20.73
C GLY A 7 -11.32 5.95 -19.33
N GLY A 8 -12.24 5.37 -18.54
CA GLY A 8 -11.96 5.04 -17.15
C GLY A 8 -12.49 3.68 -16.71
N VAL A 9 -11.98 3.22 -15.56
CA VAL A 9 -12.37 1.97 -14.92
C VAL A 9 -12.68 2.22 -13.45
N VAL A 10 -13.82 1.73 -12.98
CA VAL A 10 -14.15 1.65 -11.55
C VAL A 10 -13.81 0.27 -11.05
N GLY A 11 -13.03 0.19 -9.98
CA GLY A 11 -12.67 -1.03 -9.29
C GLY A 11 -13.20 -1.06 -7.86
N ALA A 12 -13.47 -2.26 -7.37
CA ALA A 12 -13.68 -2.52 -5.95
C ALA A 12 -12.83 -3.71 -5.54
N SER A 13 -12.30 -3.68 -4.34
CA SER A 13 -11.44 -4.74 -3.79
C SER A 13 -11.85 -5.09 -2.38
N PHE A 14 -11.66 -6.35 -2.04
CA PHE A 14 -11.73 -6.85 -0.68
C PHE A 14 -10.55 -7.78 -0.45
N THR A 15 -9.79 -7.52 0.60
CA THR A 15 -8.66 -8.36 1.00
C THR A 15 -8.75 -8.65 2.49
N ARG A 16 -8.55 -9.91 2.85
CA ARG A 16 -8.34 -10.33 4.23
C ARG A 16 -6.98 -11.00 4.32
N SER A 17 -6.20 -10.57 5.28
CA SER A 17 -4.85 -11.09 5.50
C SER A 17 -4.69 -11.51 6.96
N THR A 18 -4.02 -12.64 7.18
CA THR A 18 -3.54 -13.05 8.49
C THR A 18 -2.05 -13.26 8.36
N VAL A 19 -1.28 -12.50 9.12
CA VAL A 19 0.18 -12.62 9.16
C VAL A 19 0.56 -13.35 10.43
N VAL A 20 1.25 -14.46 10.29
CA VAL A 20 1.81 -15.21 11.41
C VAL A 20 3.32 -15.06 11.34
N GLY A 21 3.90 -14.38 12.32
CA GLY A 21 5.34 -14.32 12.53
C GLY A 21 5.75 -15.43 13.49
N ASP A 22 6.69 -16.28 13.11
CA ASP A 22 7.26 -17.31 13.96
C ASP A 22 8.68 -16.90 14.34
N PHE A 23 8.89 -16.59 15.60
CA PHE A 23 10.18 -16.21 16.17
C PHE A 23 10.67 -17.27 17.17
N GLY A 24 10.60 -18.53 16.77
CA GLY A 24 10.94 -19.67 17.62
C GLY A 24 9.87 -19.95 18.70
N ALA A 25 10.16 -19.62 19.96
CA ALA A 25 9.20 -19.82 21.05
C ALA A 25 8.03 -18.80 21.06
N LEU A 26 8.12 -17.73 20.26
CA LEU A 26 7.12 -16.68 20.17
C LEU A 26 6.44 -16.71 18.81
N LYS A 27 5.13 -16.92 18.80
CA LYS A 27 4.28 -16.75 17.62
C LYS A 27 3.52 -15.46 17.74
N SER A 28 3.67 -14.58 16.75
CA SER A 28 2.89 -13.35 16.64
C SER A 28 1.89 -13.49 15.50
N THR A 29 0.64 -13.20 15.75
CA THR A 29 -0.41 -13.23 14.74
C THR A 29 -1.02 -11.85 14.61
N GLY A 30 -0.99 -11.30 13.41
CA GLY A 30 -1.68 -10.08 13.04
C GLY A 30 -2.70 -10.38 11.95
N ALA A 31 -3.89 -9.85 12.07
CA ALA A 31 -4.93 -9.98 11.05
C ALA A 31 -5.40 -8.60 10.60
N GLY A 32 -5.80 -8.52 9.34
CA GLY A 32 -6.32 -7.29 8.78
C GLY A 32 -7.33 -7.54 7.68
N GLN A 33 -8.19 -6.55 7.46
CA GLN A 33 -9.14 -6.51 6.36
C GLN A 33 -9.01 -5.16 5.66
N THR A 34 -9.07 -5.17 4.34
CA THR A 34 -9.10 -3.97 3.52
C THR A 34 -10.25 -4.07 2.54
N MET A 35 -11.08 -3.05 2.51
CA MET A 35 -12.09 -2.81 1.49
C MET A 35 -11.72 -1.54 0.77
N GLY A 36 -11.78 -1.54 -0.56
CA GLY A 36 -11.41 -0.38 -1.35
C GLY A 36 -12.30 -0.20 -2.55
N ILE A 37 -12.50 1.05 -2.93
CA ILE A 37 -13.04 1.43 -4.22
C ILE A 37 -12.08 2.42 -4.88
N ASN A 38 -11.95 2.32 -6.20
CA ASN A 38 -11.11 3.22 -6.95
C ASN A 38 -11.71 3.55 -8.32
N TYR A 39 -11.28 4.68 -8.85
CA TYR A 39 -11.51 5.08 -10.21
C TYR A 39 -10.18 5.40 -10.87
N SER A 40 -9.88 4.71 -11.98
CA SER A 40 -8.70 4.95 -12.79
C SER A 40 -9.10 5.58 -14.11
N HIS A 41 -8.53 6.74 -14.42
CA HIS A 41 -8.68 7.43 -15.68
C HIS A 41 -7.43 7.24 -16.53
N TYR A 42 -7.60 6.64 -17.71
CA TYR A 42 -6.50 6.39 -18.64
C TYR A 42 -6.27 7.64 -19.49
N LEU A 43 -5.03 8.08 -19.54
CA LEU A 43 -4.59 9.16 -20.40
C LEU A 43 -4.31 8.61 -21.82
N ALA A 44 -4.33 9.49 -22.81
CA ALA A 44 -4.07 9.11 -24.17
C ALA A 44 -2.66 8.47 -24.29
N PRO A 45 -2.53 7.26 -24.85
CA PRO A 45 -1.25 6.62 -25.04
C PRO A 45 -0.45 7.36 -26.12
N GLU A 46 0.86 7.45 -25.92
CA GLU A 46 1.78 8.03 -26.89
C GLU A 46 2.97 7.11 -27.10
N GLY A 47 3.11 6.54 -28.31
CA GLY A 47 4.14 5.54 -28.58
C GLY A 47 4.05 4.35 -27.61
N GLY A 48 5.16 4.00 -26.97
CA GLY A 48 5.23 2.95 -25.93
C GLY A 48 4.83 3.43 -24.52
N TYR A 49 4.41 4.69 -24.37
CA TYR A 49 4.07 5.29 -23.08
C TYR A 49 2.56 5.16 -22.81
N ARG A 50 2.22 4.65 -21.64
CA ARG A 50 0.84 4.53 -21.15
C ARG A 50 0.78 5.01 -19.72
N SER A 51 -0.17 5.88 -19.40
CA SER A 51 -0.32 6.40 -18.04
C SER A 51 -1.79 6.54 -17.64
N TYR A 52 -2.01 6.58 -16.33
CA TYR A 52 -3.33 6.74 -15.77
C TYR A 52 -3.25 7.40 -14.38
N ILE A 53 -4.34 8.04 -14.01
CA ILE A 53 -4.54 8.63 -12.68
C ILE A 53 -5.60 7.80 -11.97
N THR A 54 -5.30 7.36 -10.76
CA THR A 54 -6.25 6.63 -9.91
C THR A 54 -6.60 7.46 -8.69
N ILE A 55 -7.89 7.57 -8.39
CA ILE A 55 -8.39 8.08 -7.13
C ILE A 55 -8.96 6.89 -6.37
N GLY A 56 -8.57 6.71 -5.11
CA GLY A 56 -8.97 5.59 -4.28
C GLY A 56 -9.48 6.02 -2.91
N LEU A 57 -10.37 5.21 -2.37
CA LEU A 57 -10.81 5.26 -0.98
C LEU A 57 -10.73 3.84 -0.42
N ASP A 58 -9.96 3.65 0.63
CA ASP A 58 -9.84 2.39 1.34
C ASP A 58 -10.45 2.49 2.74
N ASP A 59 -10.93 1.37 3.23
CA ASP A 59 -11.28 1.14 4.64
C ASP A 59 -10.46 -0.07 5.11
N LYS A 60 -9.45 0.19 5.92
CA LYS A 60 -8.51 -0.81 6.42
C LYS A 60 -8.73 -1.00 7.91
N ARG A 61 -8.90 -2.26 8.32
CA ARG A 61 -9.02 -2.67 9.71
C ARG A 61 -7.84 -3.55 10.09
N PHE A 62 -7.23 -3.24 11.20
CA PHE A 62 -6.12 -3.98 11.80
C PHE A 62 -6.55 -4.49 13.16
N ASP A 63 -6.67 -5.80 13.29
CA ASP A 63 -7.06 -6.45 14.54
C ASP A 63 -5.92 -6.38 15.58
N ILE A 64 -6.23 -6.71 16.81
CA ILE A 64 -5.27 -6.75 17.91
C ILE A 64 -4.22 -7.83 17.59
N THR A 65 -2.95 -7.50 17.80
CA THR A 65 -1.86 -8.47 17.63
C THR A 65 -1.86 -9.43 18.82
N GLU A 66 -1.72 -10.71 18.53
CA GLU A 66 -1.62 -11.75 19.54
C GLU A 66 -0.19 -12.31 19.58
N ILE A 67 0.31 -12.59 20.77
CA ILE A 67 1.57 -13.29 20.98
C ILE A 67 1.26 -14.61 21.67
N ALA A 68 1.60 -15.74 21.03
CA ALA A 68 1.26 -17.08 21.50
C ALA A 68 -0.25 -17.29 21.79
N GLY A 69 -1.12 -16.64 21.00
CA GLY A 69 -2.56 -16.71 21.16
C GLY A 69 -3.15 -15.80 22.26
N VAL A 70 -2.31 -14.96 22.88
CA VAL A 70 -2.73 -13.99 23.90
C VAL A 70 -2.71 -12.59 23.32
N PRO A 71 -3.84 -11.86 23.31
CA PRO A 71 -3.87 -10.48 22.86
C PRO A 71 -2.93 -9.58 23.68
N ILE A 72 -2.25 -8.66 23.01
CA ILE A 72 -1.39 -7.67 23.70
C ILE A 72 -2.27 -6.77 24.56
N PRO A 73 -2.05 -6.70 25.89
CA PRO A 73 -2.86 -5.89 26.78
C PRO A 73 -2.84 -4.41 26.38
N GLY A 74 -4.00 -3.77 26.42
CA GLY A 74 -4.15 -2.34 26.13
C GLY A 74 -4.18 -1.98 24.64
N GLN A 75 -3.86 -2.91 23.75
CA GLN A 75 -3.97 -2.67 22.31
C GLN A 75 -5.44 -2.68 21.87
N GLN A 76 -5.82 -1.78 20.97
CA GLN A 76 -7.16 -1.66 20.41
C GLN A 76 -7.16 -2.04 18.93
N VAL A 77 -8.34 -2.43 18.42
CA VAL A 77 -8.56 -2.54 16.98
C VAL A 77 -8.34 -1.18 16.34
N ARG A 78 -7.45 -1.12 15.33
CA ARG A 78 -7.15 0.10 14.59
C ARG A 78 -7.81 0.06 13.24
N ARG A 79 -8.19 1.21 12.76
CA ARG A 79 -8.80 1.38 11.44
C ARG A 79 -8.20 2.61 10.76
N SER A 80 -8.00 2.56 9.45
CA SER A 80 -7.66 3.72 8.65
C SER A 80 -8.56 3.82 7.44
N ARG A 81 -8.85 5.03 7.00
CA ARG A 81 -9.66 5.32 5.82
C ARG A 81 -8.94 6.33 4.93
N PRO A 82 -7.83 5.92 4.29
CA PRO A 82 -7.11 6.82 3.42
C PRO A 82 -7.87 7.07 2.12
N VAL A 83 -7.94 8.35 1.75
CA VAL A 83 -8.19 8.79 0.38
C VAL A 83 -6.86 8.95 -0.30
N SER A 84 -6.72 8.47 -1.52
CA SER A 84 -5.48 8.52 -2.28
C SER A 84 -5.68 9.03 -3.70
N VAL A 85 -4.62 9.66 -4.21
CA VAL A 85 -4.45 9.96 -5.63
C VAL A 85 -3.12 9.36 -6.05
N GLU A 86 -3.12 8.58 -7.11
CA GLU A 86 -1.94 7.94 -7.68
C GLU A 86 -1.81 8.29 -9.16
N TYR A 87 -0.62 8.62 -9.59
CA TYR A 87 -0.22 8.65 -10.97
C TYR A 87 0.66 7.44 -11.26
N SER A 88 0.32 6.68 -12.30
CA SER A 88 1.06 5.51 -12.74
C SER A 88 1.37 5.60 -14.22
N ALA A 89 2.55 5.16 -14.60
CA ALA A 89 2.96 5.08 -15.99
C ALA A 89 3.78 3.83 -16.27
N ARG A 90 3.68 3.37 -17.51
CA ARG A 90 4.46 2.28 -18.08
C ARG A 90 5.02 2.71 -19.43
N VAL A 91 6.29 2.42 -19.61
CA VAL A 91 7.01 2.68 -20.86
C VAL A 91 7.51 1.36 -21.40
N GLU A 92 7.21 1.08 -22.65
CA GLU A 92 7.65 -0.12 -23.37
C GLU A 92 8.48 0.31 -24.58
N THR A 93 9.68 -0.25 -24.66
CA THR A 93 10.58 -0.12 -25.82
C THR A 93 10.89 -1.53 -26.35
N ASP A 94 11.58 -1.63 -27.47
CA ASP A 94 11.95 -2.93 -28.06
C ASP A 94 12.85 -3.77 -27.13
N THR A 95 13.58 -3.14 -26.21
CA THR A 95 14.57 -3.82 -25.37
C THR A 95 14.31 -3.69 -23.88
N SER A 96 13.35 -2.88 -23.47
CA SER A 96 13.10 -2.64 -22.07
C SER A 96 11.64 -2.29 -21.76
N THR A 97 11.25 -2.59 -20.56
CA THR A 97 9.98 -2.13 -19.95
C THR A 97 10.26 -1.54 -18.58
N TRP A 98 9.72 -0.38 -18.32
CA TRP A 98 9.76 0.23 -17.00
C TRP A 98 8.41 0.82 -16.62
N GLY A 99 8.12 0.73 -15.35
CA GLY A 99 6.93 1.29 -14.75
C GLY A 99 7.31 2.12 -13.54
N TYR A 100 6.54 3.15 -13.28
CA TYR A 100 6.63 3.93 -12.06
C TYR A 100 5.27 4.39 -11.60
N SER A 101 5.13 4.57 -10.31
CA SER A 101 3.95 5.19 -9.72
C SER A 101 4.33 6.11 -8.56
N THR A 102 3.52 7.12 -8.36
CA THR A 102 3.61 8.01 -7.21
C THR A 102 2.22 8.24 -6.67
N SER A 103 2.03 8.02 -5.39
CA SER A 103 0.75 8.20 -4.72
C SER A 103 0.87 9.09 -3.49
N LEU A 104 -0.13 9.93 -3.29
CA LEU A 104 -0.34 10.70 -2.07
C LEU A 104 -1.63 10.21 -1.43
N ALA A 105 -1.56 9.85 -0.15
CA ALA A 105 -2.71 9.43 0.62
C ALA A 105 -2.84 10.25 1.91
N ALA A 106 -4.07 10.50 2.34
CA ALA A 106 -4.40 11.15 3.59
C ALA A 106 -5.51 10.40 4.31
N ASN A 107 -5.34 10.14 5.61
CA ASN A 107 -6.35 9.44 6.39
C ASN A 107 -7.50 10.36 6.78
N LEU A 108 -8.73 9.94 6.48
CA LEU A 108 -9.95 10.57 6.93
C LEU A 108 -10.32 10.04 8.31
N VAL A 109 -10.04 10.80 9.35
CA VAL A 109 -10.36 10.43 10.73
C VAL A 109 -11.87 10.32 10.93
N SER A 110 -12.36 9.16 11.41
CA SER A 110 -13.80 8.90 11.49
C SER A 110 -14.15 7.82 12.51
N GLY A 111 -13.90 8.02 13.79
CA GLY A 111 -14.33 7.13 14.89
C GLY A 111 -14.00 5.64 14.68
N GLY A 112 -14.52 4.78 15.57
CA GLY A 112 -14.49 3.31 15.38
C GLY A 112 -13.10 2.70 15.20
N GLY A 113 -12.10 3.12 15.99
CA GLY A 113 -10.70 2.67 15.84
C GLY A 113 -9.84 3.53 14.89
N ASN A 114 -10.46 4.46 14.17
CA ASN A 114 -9.76 5.44 13.33
C ASN A 114 -9.63 6.78 14.07
N ASN A 115 -8.92 6.76 15.17
CA ASN A 115 -8.72 7.89 16.06
C ASN A 115 -7.36 7.80 16.77
N LEU A 116 -6.94 8.90 17.37
CA LEU A 116 -5.63 9.00 18.00
C LEU A 116 -5.45 8.04 19.18
N SER A 117 -6.51 7.78 19.98
CA SER A 117 -6.45 6.87 21.12
C SER A 117 -6.13 5.43 20.66
N ALA A 118 -6.85 4.94 19.64
CA ALA A 118 -6.60 3.61 19.08
C ALA A 118 -5.20 3.50 18.46
N TYR A 119 -4.71 4.55 17.81
CA TYR A 119 -3.36 4.55 17.23
C TYR A 119 -2.28 4.56 18.30
N ARG A 120 -2.44 5.34 19.37
CA ARG A 120 -1.53 5.37 20.51
C ARG A 120 -1.53 4.09 21.34
N SER A 121 -2.56 3.26 21.24
CA SER A 121 -2.55 1.93 21.88
C SER A 121 -1.53 0.99 21.23
N GLU A 122 -1.07 1.28 20.02
CA GLU A 122 0.03 0.57 19.35
C GLU A 122 1.37 1.25 19.60
N ASP A 123 1.44 2.56 19.38
CA ASP A 123 2.67 3.34 19.56
C ASP A 123 2.34 4.73 20.11
N ALA A 124 2.77 4.98 21.36
CA ALA A 124 2.55 6.25 22.05
C ALA A 124 3.15 7.48 21.33
N ARG A 125 4.14 7.26 20.42
CA ARG A 125 4.77 8.32 19.63
C ARG A 125 3.86 8.87 18.52
N ILE A 126 2.77 8.21 18.19
CA ILE A 126 1.84 8.68 17.16
C ILE A 126 1.18 9.98 17.64
N GLY A 127 1.43 11.06 16.90
CA GLY A 127 0.95 12.40 17.21
C GLY A 127 -0.42 12.72 16.64
N THR A 128 -0.81 12.05 15.55
CA THR A 128 -2.06 12.32 14.83
C THR A 128 -2.66 11.06 14.22
N ALA A 129 -3.99 11.01 14.10
CA ALA A 129 -4.66 10.02 13.28
C ALA A 129 -4.88 10.54 11.84
N ALA A 130 -4.77 11.84 11.59
CA ALA A 130 -4.88 12.44 10.26
C ALA A 130 -3.53 12.45 9.53
N PHE A 131 -2.91 11.28 9.39
CA PHE A 131 -1.62 11.15 8.74
C PHE A 131 -1.69 11.39 7.24
N ARG A 132 -0.56 11.77 6.67
CA ARG A 132 -0.33 11.87 5.22
C ARG A 132 0.89 11.04 4.85
N VAL A 133 0.81 10.39 3.69
CA VAL A 133 1.91 9.54 3.22
C VAL A 133 2.08 9.69 1.71
N LEU A 134 3.31 9.90 1.30
CA LEU A 134 3.77 9.84 -0.09
C LEU A 134 4.42 8.47 -0.30
N ARG A 135 4.03 7.78 -1.38
CA ARG A 135 4.68 6.54 -1.81
C ARG A 135 5.11 6.67 -3.26
N ALA A 136 6.26 6.15 -3.57
CA ALA A 136 6.75 6.05 -4.94
C ALA A 136 7.32 4.66 -5.19
N ASN A 137 7.06 4.12 -6.37
CA ASN A 137 7.55 2.83 -6.82
C ASN A 137 8.12 2.98 -8.22
N ALA A 138 9.19 2.25 -8.50
CA ALA A 138 9.73 2.13 -9.85
C ALA A 138 10.19 0.69 -10.07
N ASN A 139 9.99 0.19 -11.28
CA ASN A 139 10.49 -1.09 -11.73
C ASN A 139 11.04 -0.98 -13.15
N TYR A 140 12.07 -1.72 -13.40
CA TYR A 140 12.73 -1.79 -14.72
C TYR A 140 13.04 -3.24 -15.04
N ILE A 141 12.82 -3.63 -16.28
CA ILE A 141 13.28 -4.89 -16.86
C ILE A 141 13.85 -4.56 -18.24
N GLY A 142 15.07 -4.99 -18.52
CA GLY A 142 15.71 -4.75 -19.80
C GLY A 142 16.57 -5.91 -20.25
N SER A 143 16.77 -6.03 -21.57
CA SER A 143 17.66 -6.98 -22.19
C SER A 143 19.01 -6.33 -22.46
N LEU A 144 20.08 -7.06 -22.18
CA LEU A 144 21.46 -6.72 -22.54
C LEU A 144 21.91 -7.59 -23.73
N SER A 145 22.99 -7.18 -24.37
CA SER A 145 23.65 -7.99 -25.41
C SER A 145 24.01 -9.38 -24.85
N GLY A 146 23.89 -10.43 -25.67
CA GLY A 146 24.17 -11.79 -25.25
C GLY A 146 23.00 -12.50 -24.55
N GLY A 147 21.77 -11.97 -24.62
CA GLY A 147 20.57 -12.62 -24.09
C GLY A 147 20.36 -12.49 -22.57
N TRP A 148 21.14 -11.65 -21.91
CA TRP A 148 20.97 -11.37 -20.47
C TRP A 148 19.77 -10.46 -20.22
N LEU A 149 18.98 -10.81 -19.21
CA LEU A 149 17.92 -9.96 -18.67
C LEU A 149 18.36 -9.43 -17.31
N TRP A 150 18.11 -8.15 -17.08
CA TRP A 150 18.31 -7.56 -15.77
C TRP A 150 17.06 -6.81 -15.32
N SER A 151 16.84 -6.76 -14.02
CA SER A 151 15.70 -6.08 -13.43
C SER A 151 16.12 -5.28 -12.21
N ALA A 152 15.48 -4.15 -12.03
CA ALA A 152 15.64 -3.32 -10.84
C ALA A 152 14.27 -2.91 -10.32
N LYS A 153 14.13 -2.84 -8.99
CA LYS A 153 12.94 -2.33 -8.30
C LYS A 153 13.36 -1.34 -7.23
N GLY A 154 12.65 -0.23 -7.14
CA GLY A 154 12.83 0.77 -6.11
C GLY A 154 11.48 1.13 -5.50
N GLN A 155 11.47 1.32 -4.18
CA GLN A 155 10.28 1.76 -3.44
C GLN A 155 10.70 2.81 -2.42
N LEU A 156 9.85 3.82 -2.25
CA LEU A 156 10.05 4.90 -1.29
C LEU A 156 8.73 5.19 -0.61
N GLN A 157 8.80 5.40 0.70
CA GLN A 157 7.69 5.96 1.47
C GLN A 157 8.22 7.12 2.32
N TYR A 158 7.48 8.21 2.32
CA TYR A 158 7.72 9.36 3.17
C TYR A 158 6.43 9.78 3.87
N SER A 159 6.51 10.02 5.17
CA SER A 159 5.42 10.62 5.94
C SER A 159 6.03 11.57 6.96
N PRO A 160 5.49 12.79 7.11
CA PRO A 160 5.86 13.67 8.21
C PRO A 160 5.31 13.19 9.56
N ASP A 161 4.32 12.27 9.52
CA ASP A 161 3.61 11.75 10.67
C ASP A 161 4.09 10.33 11.01
N ALA A 162 4.11 9.97 12.30
CA ALA A 162 4.29 8.59 12.71
C ALA A 162 3.05 7.77 12.32
N LEU A 163 3.27 6.67 11.62
CA LEU A 163 2.23 5.80 11.07
C LEU A 163 2.03 4.56 11.95
N ILE A 164 0.79 4.07 12.01
CA ILE A 164 0.51 2.72 12.53
C ILE A 164 1.20 1.67 11.65
N SER A 165 1.53 0.50 12.21
CA SER A 165 2.32 -0.55 11.52
C SER A 165 1.70 -0.98 10.19
N GLY A 166 0.39 -1.04 10.09
CA GLY A 166 -0.30 -1.40 8.85
C GLY A 166 -0.22 -0.38 7.72
N GLU A 167 0.25 0.84 8.00
CA GLU A 167 0.50 1.89 6.99
C GLU A 167 1.99 2.14 6.75
N GLN A 168 2.85 1.51 7.54
CA GLN A 168 4.31 1.60 7.37
C GLN A 168 4.79 0.79 6.18
N PHE A 169 5.94 1.15 5.69
CA PHE A 169 6.63 0.42 4.63
C PHE A 169 7.18 -0.90 5.18
N GLY A 170 6.73 -2.02 4.60
CA GLY A 170 7.26 -3.34 4.93
C GLY A 170 8.48 -3.69 4.09
N LEU A 171 9.62 -3.90 4.73
CA LEU A 171 10.81 -4.49 4.11
C LEU A 171 10.73 -6.01 4.25
N GLY A 172 10.78 -6.71 3.11
CA GLY A 172 10.73 -8.17 3.07
C GLY A 172 9.38 -8.74 2.61
N GLY A 173 9.37 -10.06 2.36
CA GLY A 173 8.23 -10.80 1.85
C GLY A 173 8.41 -11.26 0.40
N ALA A 174 7.46 -12.08 -0.09
CA ALA A 174 7.54 -12.74 -1.40
C ALA A 174 7.65 -11.78 -2.60
N SER A 175 7.21 -10.53 -2.45
CA SER A 175 7.16 -9.53 -3.52
C SER A 175 8.19 -8.40 -3.39
N SER A 176 8.99 -8.36 -2.29
CA SER A 176 9.94 -7.27 -2.07
C SER A 176 11.39 -7.74 -2.11
N ILE A 177 12.08 -7.77 -0.99
CA ILE A 177 13.49 -8.18 -0.91
C ILE A 177 13.54 -9.67 -0.53
N ARG A 178 14.22 -10.46 -1.35
CA ARG A 178 14.62 -11.83 -1.00
C ARG A 178 16.04 -11.78 -0.46
N GLY A 179 16.22 -12.22 0.75
CA GLY A 179 17.53 -12.50 1.32
C GLY A 179 18.01 -13.89 0.93
#